data_59a0b281065e4bb5df49712949aec3e4
#
_entry.id   59a0b281065e4bb5df49712949aec3e4
#
_cell.length_a   1.000
_cell.length_b   1.000
_cell.length_c   1.000
_cell.angle_alpha   90.00
_cell.angle_beta   90.00
_cell.angle_gamma   90.00
#
_symmetry.space_group_name_H-M   'P 1'
#
loop_
_entity.id
_entity.type
_entity.pdbx_description
1 polymer ?
#
loop_
_entity_poly.entity_id
_entity_poly.type
_entity_poly.pdbx_seq_one_letter_code
_entity_poly.pdbx_strand_id
1 'polypeptide(L)'
;MKILVLGHKGMLGHMAFKYLEQNSNHTCFVISPRFPDGNFKSIFKSLNFDYIVNCIGAIHQKTDDFKVNHELPVWLEENTKSKIIHPGTDCEMDDDPYGISKKKASDFILKKGSHTKIIKTSIIGPELNSNDSLLNWFLNSTGEVSGYSKAMWNG
;
A
#
# COMPACT_ATOMS: atom_id res chain seq x y z
N MET A 1 -10.12 -17.26 7.63
CA MET A 1 -9.25 -17.07 6.44
C MET A 1 -7.87 -16.62 6.90
N LYS A 2 -6.84 -16.97 6.13
CA LYS A 2 -5.46 -16.49 6.35
C LYS A 2 -5.22 -15.24 5.51
N ILE A 3 -4.93 -14.13 6.16
CA ILE A 3 -4.72 -12.83 5.51
C ILE A 3 -3.30 -12.36 5.76
N LEU A 4 -2.55 -12.08 4.69
CA LEU A 4 -1.24 -11.46 4.76
C LEU A 4 -1.40 -9.94 4.59
N VAL A 5 -0.89 -9.16 5.55
CA VAL A 5 -0.79 -7.70 5.43
C VAL A 5 0.68 -7.34 5.19
N LEU A 6 0.99 -6.89 3.99
CA LEU A 6 2.30 -6.38 3.61
C LEU A 6 2.40 -4.90 3.98
N GLY A 7 3.56 -4.48 4.52
CA GLY A 7 3.76 -3.07 4.91
C GLY A 7 3.11 -2.70 6.25
N HIS A 8 2.93 -3.64 7.15
CA HIS A 8 2.28 -3.48 8.46
C HIS A 8 2.89 -2.40 9.39
N LYS A 9 4.05 -1.85 9.05
CA LYS A 9 4.69 -0.73 9.77
C LYS A 9 4.41 0.63 9.15
N GLY A 10 3.81 0.67 7.95
CA GLY A 10 3.43 1.91 7.27
C GLY A 10 2.05 2.43 7.73
N MET A 11 1.73 3.66 7.34
CA MET A 11 0.48 4.34 7.71
C MET A 11 -0.78 3.49 7.42
N LEU A 12 -0.95 3.04 6.19
CA LEU A 12 -2.09 2.18 5.82
C LEU A 12 -2.00 0.79 6.45
N GLY A 13 -0.80 0.19 6.39
CA GLY A 13 -0.63 -1.22 6.76
C GLY A 13 -0.85 -1.49 8.24
N HIS A 14 -0.44 -0.60 9.13
CA HIS A 14 -0.67 -0.82 10.55
C HIS A 14 -2.15 -0.70 10.92
N MET A 15 -2.89 0.22 10.30
CA MET A 15 -4.33 0.37 10.53
C MET A 15 -5.10 -0.82 9.94
N ALA A 16 -4.75 -1.25 8.73
CA ALA A 16 -5.37 -2.43 8.12
C ALA A 16 -5.13 -3.70 8.97
N PHE A 17 -3.89 -3.91 9.43
CA PHE A 17 -3.55 -5.05 10.29
C PHE A 17 -4.33 -5.01 11.60
N LYS A 18 -4.29 -3.88 12.31
CA LYS A 18 -5.00 -3.69 13.58
C LYS A 18 -6.51 -3.88 13.43
N TYR A 19 -7.10 -3.30 12.39
CA TYR A 19 -8.53 -3.44 12.13
C TYR A 19 -8.94 -4.90 11.90
N LEU A 20 -8.20 -5.62 11.04
CA LEU A 20 -8.47 -7.02 10.74
C LEU A 20 -8.28 -7.92 11.95
N GLU A 21 -7.25 -7.67 12.77
CA GLU A 21 -6.99 -8.42 14.00
C GLU A 21 -8.11 -8.25 15.04
N GLN A 22 -8.62 -7.02 15.20
CA GLN A 22 -9.62 -6.69 16.22
C GLN A 22 -11.07 -6.96 15.80
N ASN A 23 -11.37 -6.85 14.50
CA ASN A 23 -12.76 -6.87 14.01
C ASN A 23 -13.09 -8.06 13.12
N SER A 24 -12.25 -9.09 13.09
CA SER A 24 -12.52 -10.27 12.30
C SER A 24 -12.03 -11.55 12.98
N ASN A 25 -12.64 -12.69 12.61
CA ASN A 25 -12.19 -14.03 13.03
C ASN A 25 -11.14 -14.58 12.04
N HIS A 26 -10.31 -13.71 11.45
CA HIS A 26 -9.30 -14.09 10.49
C HIS A 26 -7.94 -14.23 11.17
N THR A 27 -7.08 -15.09 10.65
CA THR A 27 -5.69 -15.19 11.10
C THR A 27 -4.84 -14.25 10.24
N CYS A 28 -4.31 -13.19 10.86
CA CYS A 28 -3.50 -12.19 10.18
C CYS A 28 -2.01 -12.51 10.29
N PHE A 29 -1.29 -12.33 9.19
CA PHE A 29 0.15 -12.54 9.07
C PHE A 29 0.84 -11.29 8.56
N VAL A 30 2.13 -11.16 8.88
CA VAL A 30 3.01 -10.10 8.36
C VAL A 30 4.34 -10.69 7.92
N ILE A 31 5.03 -10.03 6.98
CA ILE A 31 6.40 -10.35 6.57
C ILE A 31 7.26 -9.13 6.90
N SER A 32 8.33 -9.34 7.69
CA SER A 32 9.23 -8.27 8.13
C SER A 32 10.34 -7.92 7.12
N PRO A 33 10.99 -8.88 6.42
CA PRO A 33 11.95 -8.56 5.37
C PRO A 33 11.36 -7.68 4.28
N ARG A 34 12.19 -6.83 3.68
CA ARG A 34 11.77 -5.92 2.62
C ARG A 34 11.81 -6.60 1.25
N PHE A 35 10.85 -6.29 0.39
CA PHE A 35 10.93 -6.61 -1.04
C PHE A 35 11.97 -5.69 -1.71
N PRO A 36 12.81 -6.18 -2.65
CA PRO A 36 12.82 -7.53 -3.27
C PRO A 36 13.77 -8.53 -2.60
N ASP A 37 14.10 -8.38 -1.33
CA ASP A 37 15.05 -9.25 -0.60
C ASP A 37 14.71 -10.74 -0.78
N GLY A 38 15.77 -11.57 -0.84
CA GLY A 38 15.63 -13.03 -0.97
C GLY A 38 14.86 -13.66 0.18
N ASN A 39 15.04 -13.15 1.40
CA ASN A 39 14.31 -13.61 2.58
C ASN A 39 12.81 -13.30 2.48
N PHE A 40 12.43 -12.12 1.94
CA PHE A 40 11.03 -11.80 1.66
C PHE A 40 10.41 -12.85 0.73
N LYS A 41 11.06 -13.11 -0.40
CA LYS A 41 10.57 -14.06 -1.41
C LYS A 41 10.50 -15.49 -0.88
N SER A 42 11.47 -15.90 -0.09
CA SER A 42 11.52 -17.23 0.53
C SER A 42 10.38 -17.44 1.53
N ILE A 43 10.18 -16.49 2.46
CA ILE A 43 9.08 -16.54 3.45
C ILE A 43 7.73 -16.50 2.74
N PHE A 44 7.56 -15.60 1.77
CA PHE A 44 6.31 -15.50 1.02
C PHE A 44 5.93 -16.82 0.35
N LYS A 45 6.89 -17.50 -0.30
CA LYS A 45 6.65 -18.77 -1.00
C LYS A 45 6.44 -19.96 -0.06
N SER A 46 6.88 -19.88 1.19
CA SER A 46 6.71 -20.96 2.18
C SER A 46 5.31 -20.97 2.81
N LEU A 47 4.50 -19.95 2.58
CA LEU A 47 3.20 -19.76 3.20
C LEU A 47 2.09 -19.66 2.15
N ASN A 48 0.89 -20.11 2.53
CA ASN A 48 -0.30 -19.97 1.71
C ASN A 48 -1.30 -19.05 2.40
N PHE A 49 -1.83 -18.10 1.64
CA PHE A 49 -2.80 -17.11 2.11
C PHE A 49 -4.07 -17.15 1.25
N ASP A 50 -5.23 -16.91 1.88
CA ASP A 50 -6.48 -16.72 1.15
C ASP A 50 -6.52 -15.31 0.52
N TYR A 51 -6.03 -14.31 1.28
CA TYR A 51 -5.97 -12.91 0.86
C TYR A 51 -4.62 -12.28 1.19
N ILE A 52 -4.23 -11.32 0.38
CA ILE A 52 -3.08 -10.45 0.58
C ILE A 52 -3.55 -9.00 0.48
N VAL A 53 -3.27 -8.20 1.51
CA VAL A 53 -3.46 -6.75 1.50
C VAL A 53 -2.09 -6.11 1.33
N ASN A 54 -1.85 -5.56 0.14
CA ASN A 54 -0.55 -4.96 -0.18
C ASN A 54 -0.55 -3.47 0.21
N CYS A 55 -0.02 -3.15 1.38
CA CYS A 55 0.13 -1.77 1.85
C CYS A 55 1.57 -1.24 1.69
N ILE A 56 2.42 -1.95 0.92
CA ILE A 56 3.77 -1.45 0.60
C ILE A 56 3.68 -0.48 -0.57
N GLY A 57 4.29 0.69 -0.41
CA GLY A 57 4.46 1.68 -1.46
C GLY A 57 5.51 2.70 -1.07
N ALA A 58 6.16 3.29 -2.07
CA ALA A 58 7.07 4.42 -1.95
C ALA A 58 6.30 5.72 -2.24
N ILE A 59 6.59 6.77 -1.48
CA ILE A 59 5.99 8.10 -1.62
C ILE A 59 7.09 9.17 -1.68
N HIS A 60 6.80 10.32 -2.30
CA HIS A 60 7.75 11.42 -2.49
C HIS A 60 8.41 11.90 -1.20
N GLN A 61 7.68 11.90 -0.09
CA GLN A 61 8.20 12.37 1.20
C GLN A 61 9.31 11.48 1.77
N LYS A 62 9.49 10.27 1.21
CA LYS A 62 10.44 9.27 1.76
C LYS A 62 11.52 8.85 0.79
N THR A 63 11.30 8.98 -0.53
CA THR A 63 12.26 8.52 -1.53
C THR A 63 11.90 8.99 -2.93
N ASP A 64 12.92 9.06 -3.79
CA ASP A 64 12.76 9.25 -5.24
C ASP A 64 12.80 7.91 -6.02
N ASP A 65 13.00 6.79 -5.34
CA ASP A 65 12.93 5.45 -5.96
C ASP A 65 11.54 4.83 -5.77
N PHE A 66 10.74 4.89 -6.83
CA PHE A 66 9.37 4.37 -6.86
C PHE A 66 9.23 2.96 -7.48
N LYS A 67 10.34 2.25 -7.71
CA LYS A 67 10.30 0.92 -8.37
C LYS A 67 9.39 -0.07 -7.65
N VAL A 68 9.39 -0.06 -6.32
CA VAL A 68 8.55 -0.96 -5.51
C VAL A 68 7.06 -0.81 -5.80
N ASN A 69 6.61 0.39 -6.22
CA ASN A 69 5.20 0.67 -6.55
C ASN A 69 4.71 -0.13 -7.77
N HIS A 70 5.63 -0.52 -8.64
CA HIS A 70 5.34 -1.32 -9.83
C HIS A 70 5.81 -2.77 -9.65
N GLU A 71 7.07 -2.97 -9.23
CA GLU A 71 7.69 -4.30 -9.20
C GLU A 71 7.00 -5.26 -8.23
N LEU A 72 6.62 -4.79 -7.03
CA LEU A 72 5.98 -5.65 -6.05
C LEU A 72 4.58 -6.11 -6.47
N PRO A 73 3.64 -5.24 -6.91
CA PRO A 73 2.34 -5.68 -7.38
C PRO A 73 2.42 -6.66 -8.56
N VAL A 74 3.31 -6.41 -9.51
CA VAL A 74 3.55 -7.31 -10.63
C VAL A 74 4.06 -8.66 -10.13
N TRP A 75 5.07 -8.65 -9.26
CA TRP A 75 5.64 -9.88 -8.71
C TRP A 75 4.60 -10.68 -7.90
N LEU A 76 3.76 -10.02 -7.09
CA LEU A 76 2.68 -10.69 -6.37
C LEU A 76 1.71 -11.38 -7.33
N GLU A 77 1.27 -10.65 -8.36
CA GLU A 77 0.35 -11.18 -9.37
C GLU A 77 0.90 -12.43 -10.07
N GLU A 78 2.22 -12.49 -10.29
CA GLU A 78 2.88 -13.61 -10.96
C GLU A 78 3.23 -14.79 -10.03
N ASN A 79 3.35 -14.55 -8.73
CA ASN A 79 3.89 -15.52 -7.78
C ASN A 79 2.88 -16.07 -6.77
N THR A 80 1.59 -15.71 -6.86
CA THR A 80 0.54 -16.28 -6.00
C THR A 80 -0.78 -16.45 -6.76
N LYS A 81 -1.66 -17.28 -6.19
CA LYS A 81 -3.06 -17.42 -6.57
C LYS A 81 -4.01 -16.83 -5.53
N SER A 82 -3.47 -16.29 -4.44
CA SER A 82 -4.25 -15.61 -3.42
C SER A 82 -4.97 -14.40 -4.01
N LYS A 83 -6.13 -14.06 -3.47
CA LYS A 83 -6.81 -12.81 -3.82
C LYS A 83 -6.03 -11.64 -3.24
N ILE A 84 -5.75 -10.63 -4.06
CA ILE A 84 -4.95 -9.47 -3.66
C ILE A 84 -5.82 -8.21 -3.64
N ILE A 85 -5.70 -7.43 -2.57
CA ILE A 85 -6.21 -6.07 -2.47
C ILE A 85 -5.01 -5.13 -2.58
N HIS A 86 -5.01 -4.27 -3.61
CA HIS A 86 -3.94 -3.33 -3.88
C HIS A 86 -4.47 -1.89 -3.91
N PRO A 87 -3.95 -0.98 -3.06
CA PRO A 87 -4.32 0.42 -3.10
C PRO A 87 -3.69 1.10 -4.31
N GLY A 88 -4.52 1.55 -5.22
CA GLY A 88 -4.18 2.50 -6.28
C GLY A 88 -4.19 3.93 -5.74
N THR A 89 -4.07 4.89 -6.63
CA THR A 89 -4.13 6.33 -6.32
C THR A 89 -4.86 7.07 -7.43
N ASP A 90 -5.42 8.21 -7.12
CA ASP A 90 -5.93 9.20 -8.08
C ASP A 90 -4.80 9.88 -8.87
N CYS A 91 -3.60 9.98 -8.29
CA CYS A 91 -2.40 10.53 -8.95
C CYS A 91 -1.87 9.69 -10.14
N GLU A 92 -2.50 8.57 -10.49
CA GLU A 92 -2.12 7.79 -11.70
C GLU A 92 -2.31 8.58 -13.01
N MET A 93 -3.03 9.70 -12.96
CA MET A 93 -3.23 10.60 -14.10
C MET A 93 -2.18 11.70 -14.19
N ASP A 94 -1.32 11.82 -13.17
CA ASP A 94 -0.28 12.84 -13.11
C ASP A 94 0.98 12.34 -13.85
N ASP A 95 1.67 13.25 -14.53
CA ASP A 95 2.92 12.95 -15.27
C ASP A 95 4.16 12.99 -14.35
N ASP A 96 3.99 12.70 -13.08
CA ASP A 96 5.11 12.61 -12.14
C ASP A 96 5.60 11.15 -11.96
N PRO A 97 6.85 10.94 -11.52
CA PRO A 97 7.42 9.60 -11.36
C PRO A 97 6.63 8.66 -10.43
N TYR A 98 5.99 9.21 -9.40
CA TYR A 98 5.14 8.45 -8.48
C TYR A 98 3.87 7.97 -9.18
N GLY A 99 3.11 8.89 -9.80
CA GLY A 99 1.89 8.57 -10.54
C GLY A 99 2.16 7.56 -11.65
N ILE A 100 3.22 7.77 -12.45
CA ILE A 100 3.66 6.85 -13.51
C ILE A 100 3.97 5.45 -12.94
N SER A 101 4.65 5.36 -11.79
CA SER A 101 4.98 4.07 -11.18
C SER A 101 3.74 3.29 -10.74
N LYS A 102 2.77 3.97 -10.14
CA LYS A 102 1.49 3.39 -9.73
C LYS A 102 0.65 2.98 -10.94
N LYS A 103 0.58 3.83 -11.96
CA LYS A 103 -0.13 3.54 -13.21
C LYS A 103 0.40 2.29 -13.90
N LYS A 104 1.72 2.10 -13.98
CA LYS A 104 2.32 0.89 -14.56
C LYS A 104 1.85 -0.40 -13.88
N ALA A 105 1.70 -0.39 -12.55
CA ALA A 105 1.17 -1.53 -11.81
C ALA A 105 -0.31 -1.77 -12.14
N SER A 106 -1.12 -0.72 -12.13
CA SER A 106 -2.55 -0.79 -12.44
C SER A 106 -2.79 -1.29 -13.86
N ASP A 107 -2.08 -0.76 -14.84
CA ASP A 107 -2.18 -1.16 -16.26
C ASP A 107 -1.81 -2.64 -16.44
N PHE A 108 -0.75 -3.13 -15.77
CA PHE A 108 -0.36 -4.53 -15.81
C PHE A 108 -1.46 -5.44 -15.23
N ILE A 109 -1.96 -5.11 -14.04
CA ILE A 109 -3.00 -5.89 -13.35
C ILE A 109 -4.28 -5.93 -14.18
N LEU A 110 -4.76 -4.80 -14.68
CA LEU A 110 -5.99 -4.72 -15.49
C LEU A 110 -5.86 -5.49 -16.81
N LYS A 111 -4.70 -5.42 -17.46
CA LYS A 111 -4.44 -6.12 -18.72
C LYS A 111 -4.37 -7.64 -18.54
N LYS A 112 -3.86 -8.11 -17.43
CA LYS A 112 -3.71 -9.55 -17.16
C LYS A 112 -5.02 -10.23 -16.76
N GLY A 113 -6.06 -9.46 -16.43
CA GLY A 113 -7.38 -10.00 -16.03
C GLY A 113 -7.31 -10.86 -14.77
N SER A 114 -6.70 -10.37 -13.74
CA SER A 114 -6.15 -11.10 -12.63
C SER A 114 -7.07 -11.26 -11.40
N HIS A 115 -6.51 -11.85 -10.35
CA HIS A 115 -7.11 -12.03 -9.04
C HIS A 115 -6.86 -10.84 -8.09
N THR A 116 -6.18 -9.78 -8.56
CA THR A 116 -5.96 -8.53 -7.81
C THR A 116 -7.13 -7.57 -8.00
N LYS A 117 -7.64 -7.04 -6.88
CA LYS A 117 -8.58 -5.91 -6.86
C LYS A 117 -7.82 -4.64 -6.52
N ILE A 118 -7.93 -3.64 -7.39
CA ILE A 118 -7.35 -2.31 -7.16
C ILE A 118 -8.44 -1.43 -6.52
N ILE A 119 -8.10 -0.82 -5.38
CA ILE A 119 -8.93 0.18 -4.72
C ILE A 119 -8.24 1.52 -4.87
N LYS A 120 -8.77 2.38 -5.74
CA LYS A 120 -8.26 3.76 -5.87
C LYS A 120 -8.76 4.58 -4.71
N THR A 121 -7.83 5.16 -3.98
CA THR A 121 -8.12 5.94 -2.79
C THR A 121 -6.96 6.89 -2.47
N SER A 122 -7.28 8.02 -1.87
CA SER A 122 -6.34 8.86 -1.16
C SER A 122 -6.42 8.52 0.33
N ILE A 123 -5.27 8.44 0.98
CA ILE A 123 -5.18 7.91 2.35
C ILE A 123 -4.67 9.00 3.28
N ILE A 124 -5.42 9.26 4.34
CA ILE A 124 -5.01 10.13 5.44
C ILE A 124 -5.03 9.32 6.73
N GLY A 125 -3.95 9.42 7.50
CA GLY A 125 -3.88 8.75 8.80
C GLY A 125 -2.59 9.04 9.54
N PRO A 126 -2.52 8.65 10.82
CA PRO A 126 -1.32 8.78 11.62
C PRO A 126 -0.24 7.79 11.15
N GLU A 127 1.01 8.16 11.29
CA GLU A 127 2.16 7.28 11.12
C GLU A 127 2.68 6.79 12.46
N LEU A 128 3.24 5.57 12.47
CA LEU A 128 3.83 4.99 13.68
C LEU A 128 5.23 5.51 13.99
N ASN A 129 6.03 5.81 12.94
CA ASN A 129 7.47 5.99 13.07
C ASN A 129 8.01 7.24 12.37
N SER A 130 7.15 8.07 11.80
CA SER A 130 7.55 9.31 11.11
C SER A 130 6.44 10.35 11.16
N ASN A 131 6.76 11.57 10.72
CA ASN A 131 5.83 12.70 10.67
C ASN A 131 5.63 13.21 9.23
N ASP A 132 5.81 12.34 8.24
CA ASP A 132 5.77 12.71 6.82
C ASP A 132 4.35 12.67 6.23
N SER A 133 3.38 12.10 6.96
CA SER A 133 1.99 12.07 6.50
C SER A 133 1.34 13.46 6.57
N LEU A 134 0.37 13.68 5.69
CA LEU A 134 -0.41 14.92 5.67
C LEU A 134 -1.00 15.27 7.05
N LEU A 135 -1.54 14.27 7.76
CA LEU A 135 -2.10 14.48 9.08
C LEU A 135 -1.04 14.90 10.10
N ASN A 136 0.08 14.17 10.18
CA ASN A 136 1.14 14.48 11.12
C ASN A 136 1.79 15.84 10.80
N TRP A 137 2.01 16.13 9.52
CA TRP A 137 2.49 17.44 9.07
C TRP A 137 1.55 18.57 9.53
N PHE A 138 0.24 18.42 9.30
CA PHE A 138 -0.75 19.41 9.69
C PHE A 138 -0.77 19.65 11.21
N LEU A 139 -0.79 18.56 11.99
CA LEU A 139 -0.83 18.65 13.46
C LEU A 139 0.43 19.29 14.07
N ASN A 140 1.57 19.19 13.37
CA ASN A 140 2.84 19.79 13.81
C ASN A 140 3.11 21.17 13.18
N SER A 141 2.26 21.63 12.27
CA SER A 141 2.42 22.95 11.66
C SER A 141 2.07 24.06 12.66
N THR A 142 2.88 25.11 12.66
CA THR A 142 2.65 26.33 13.44
C THR A 142 2.29 27.48 12.51
N GLY A 143 1.16 28.15 12.76
CA GLY A 143 0.66 29.27 11.95
C GLY A 143 -0.36 28.83 10.89
N GLU A 144 -0.54 29.67 9.87
CA GLU A 144 -1.51 29.43 8.80
C GLU A 144 -0.99 28.39 7.81
N VAL A 145 -1.86 27.46 7.41
CA VAL A 145 -1.59 26.49 6.36
C VAL A 145 -2.62 26.64 5.23
N SER A 146 -2.15 26.56 3.99
CA SER A 146 -3.01 26.58 2.82
C SER A 146 -3.55 25.20 2.51
N GLY A 147 -4.82 25.10 2.12
CA GLY A 147 -5.48 23.86 1.75
C GLY A 147 -6.26 23.98 0.45
N TYR A 148 -6.70 22.84 -0.08
CA TYR A 148 -7.50 22.75 -1.28
C TYR A 148 -8.99 22.76 -0.92
N SER A 149 -9.70 23.84 -1.30
CA SER A 149 -11.14 24.00 -0.98
C SER A 149 -12.06 23.01 -1.72
N LYS A 150 -11.57 22.38 -2.79
CA LYS A 150 -12.33 21.43 -3.61
C LYS A 150 -12.02 19.96 -3.31
N ALA A 151 -11.09 19.68 -2.39
CA ALA A 151 -10.81 18.30 -1.98
C ALA A 151 -11.97 17.77 -1.11
N MET A 152 -12.54 16.65 -1.52
CA MET A 152 -13.63 15.99 -0.78
C MET A 152 -13.15 14.64 -0.26
N TRP A 153 -13.41 14.40 0.99
CA TRP A 153 -13.03 13.15 1.69
C TRP A 153 -14.29 12.49 2.23
N ASN A 154 -14.36 11.18 2.14
CA ASN A 154 -15.52 10.38 2.55
C ASN A 154 -15.18 9.35 3.65
N GLY A 155 -14.02 9.49 4.28
CA GLY A 155 -13.52 8.54 5.27
C GLY A 155 -13.81 8.92 6.68
#